data_c89f3fbd2884c6583f9ac47bec0e5559
#
_entry.id   c89f3fbd2884c6583f9ac47bec0e5559
#
_cell.length_a   1.000
_cell.length_b   1.000
_cell.length_c   1.000
_cell.angle_alpha   90.00
_cell.angle_beta   90.00
_cell.angle_gamma   90.00
#
_symmetry.space_group_name_H-M   'P 1'
#
loop_
_entity.id
_entity.type
_entity.pdbx_description
1 polymer ?
#
loop_
_entity_poly.entity_id
_entity_poly.type
_entity_poly.pdbx_seq_one_letter_code
_entity_poly.pdbx_strand_id
1 'polypeptide(L)'
;MVQDYQYLNEWTIKNNYPLPLISDVLENIGTKKVFTKMDLRWGYNNVRIKERDEWKAAFTTLEGFFEPMVMFFGLTNSPAMFQAMMNELLRDLINTEKVAAFIDDIIVRTETEEEHDKLVAEVIRRLEENDLYVKPEKCKWKVREVGFLRVVIGPEGIKMEKEKVKRVLEWPTPKCVKDVQKFLGLANYYRQFIQGFTSIARPLHDTVKKDRKWE
;
A
#
# COMPACT_ATOMS: atom_id res chain seq x y z
N MET A 1 -19.60 -2.27 6.54
CA MET A 1 -20.52 -2.16 5.40
C MET A 1 -19.66 -2.05 4.15
N VAL A 2 -19.98 -2.78 3.10
CA VAL A 2 -19.30 -2.73 1.79
C VAL A 2 -20.37 -2.39 0.77
N GLN A 3 -20.07 -1.40 -0.07
CA GLN A 3 -20.98 -0.96 -1.14
C GLN A 3 -20.35 -1.21 -2.50
N ASP A 4 -21.18 -1.53 -3.48
CA ASP A 4 -20.78 -1.65 -4.86
C ASP A 4 -20.90 -0.29 -5.57
N TYR A 5 -19.74 0.28 -5.89
CA TYR A 5 -19.64 1.54 -6.64
C TYR A 5 -19.20 1.34 -8.09
N GLN A 6 -19.31 0.13 -8.65
CA GLN A 6 -18.85 -0.14 -10.03
C GLN A 6 -19.50 0.82 -11.02
N TYR A 7 -20.82 1.03 -10.92
CA TYR A 7 -21.54 1.96 -11.78
C TYR A 7 -21.05 3.41 -11.62
N LEU A 8 -20.94 3.91 -10.39
CA LEU A 8 -20.41 5.25 -10.14
C LEU A 8 -18.98 5.41 -10.66
N ASN A 9 -18.13 4.41 -10.42
CA ASN A 9 -16.73 4.41 -10.85
C ASN A 9 -16.57 4.41 -12.37
N GLU A 10 -17.48 3.80 -13.11
CA GLU A 10 -17.49 3.80 -14.57
C GLU A 10 -17.69 5.21 -15.14
N TRP A 11 -18.57 6.00 -14.53
CA TRP A 11 -18.89 7.36 -14.94
C TRP A 11 -18.04 8.46 -14.25
N THR A 12 -17.23 8.07 -13.28
CA THR A 12 -16.36 9.01 -12.58
C THR A 12 -15.14 9.36 -13.44
N ILE A 13 -14.87 10.65 -13.62
CA ILE A 13 -13.62 11.12 -14.22
C ILE A 13 -12.47 10.70 -13.32
N LYS A 14 -11.56 9.88 -13.86
CA LYS A 14 -10.46 9.30 -13.09
C LYS A 14 -9.41 10.36 -12.77
N ASN A 15 -9.03 10.44 -11.51
CA ASN A 15 -7.91 11.25 -11.08
C ASN A 15 -6.60 10.57 -11.48
N ASN A 16 -5.79 11.26 -12.26
CA ASN A 16 -4.50 10.76 -12.76
C ASN A 16 -3.32 11.08 -11.82
N TYR A 17 -3.59 11.45 -10.57
CA TYR A 17 -2.50 11.64 -9.60
C TYR A 17 -1.72 10.33 -9.46
N PRO A 18 -0.38 10.34 -9.70
CA PRO A 18 0.39 9.12 -9.70
C PRO A 18 0.53 8.58 -8.28
N LEU A 19 0.13 7.32 -8.08
CA LEU A 19 0.56 6.59 -6.90
C LEU A 19 2.04 6.25 -7.07
N PRO A 20 2.88 6.41 -6.03
CA PRO A 20 4.27 6.01 -6.11
C PRO A 20 4.37 4.51 -6.40
N LEU A 21 5.32 4.12 -7.24
CA LEU A 21 5.58 2.70 -7.42
C LEU A 21 6.17 2.14 -6.12
N ILE A 22 5.70 0.97 -5.72
CA ILE A 22 6.20 0.31 -4.50
C ILE A 22 7.71 0.08 -4.60
N SER A 23 8.23 -0.25 -5.79
CA SER A 23 9.67 -0.35 -6.05
C SER A 23 10.41 0.94 -5.68
N ASP A 24 9.91 2.09 -6.12
CA ASP A 24 10.56 3.39 -5.91
C ASP A 24 10.56 3.78 -4.42
N VAL A 25 9.44 3.50 -3.73
CA VAL A 25 9.35 3.71 -2.28
C VAL A 25 10.35 2.81 -1.54
N LEU A 26 10.55 1.57 -2.02
CA LEU A 26 11.46 0.60 -1.42
C LEU A 26 12.92 0.88 -1.76
N GLU A 27 13.25 1.31 -2.98
CA GLU A 27 14.62 1.65 -3.38
C GLU A 27 15.21 2.77 -2.55
N ASN A 28 14.42 3.79 -2.25
CA ASN A 28 14.84 4.92 -1.43
C ASN A 28 14.95 4.61 0.07
N ILE A 29 14.60 3.39 0.50
CA ILE A 29 14.65 3.04 1.93
C ILE A 29 16.09 2.96 2.47
N GLY A 30 17.07 2.59 1.63
CA GLY A 30 18.47 2.51 2.03
C GLY A 30 18.73 1.57 3.21
N THR A 31 19.95 1.63 3.76
CA THR A 31 20.39 0.81 4.91
C THR A 31 20.32 1.61 6.21
N LYS A 32 19.13 2.10 6.57
CA LYS A 32 18.93 2.81 7.84
C LYS A 32 18.84 1.84 9.02
N LYS A 33 18.99 2.34 10.25
CA LYS A 33 19.10 1.50 11.45
C LYS A 33 17.87 1.52 12.35
N VAL A 34 17.09 2.60 12.29
CA VAL A 34 15.92 2.80 13.14
C VAL A 34 14.71 3.08 12.27
N PHE A 35 13.64 2.35 12.51
CA PHE A 35 12.41 2.45 11.74
C PHE A 35 11.20 2.64 12.65
N THR A 36 10.28 3.49 12.23
CA THR A 36 8.92 3.57 12.77
C THR A 36 7.93 3.43 11.64
N LYS A 37 7.00 2.50 11.78
CA LYS A 37 5.84 2.39 10.90
C LYS A 37 4.60 2.89 11.62
N MET A 38 3.83 3.73 10.95
CA MET A 38 2.54 4.22 11.43
C MET A 38 1.45 3.82 10.42
N ASP A 39 0.30 3.37 10.94
CA ASP A 39 -0.91 3.04 10.17
C ASP A 39 -1.98 4.06 10.58
N LEU A 40 -2.54 4.78 9.62
CA LEU A 40 -3.54 5.81 9.89
C LEU A 40 -4.90 5.20 10.21
N ARG A 41 -5.57 5.80 11.18
CA ARG A 41 -6.92 5.42 11.56
C ARG A 41 -7.90 5.91 10.49
N TRP A 42 -8.74 4.98 10.00
CA TRP A 42 -9.83 5.28 9.05
C TRP A 42 -9.42 5.78 7.66
N GLY A 43 -8.13 5.94 7.38
CA GLY A 43 -7.61 6.26 6.04
C GLY A 43 -8.51 7.22 5.26
N TYR A 44 -9.18 6.74 4.23
CA TYR A 44 -10.02 7.56 3.35
C TYR A 44 -11.16 8.30 4.05
N ASN A 45 -11.67 7.79 5.18
CA ASN A 45 -12.76 8.44 5.91
C ASN A 45 -12.34 9.78 6.55
N ASN A 46 -11.06 10.12 6.55
CA ASN A 46 -10.58 11.43 6.99
C ASN A 46 -10.71 12.52 5.91
N VAL A 47 -11.05 12.16 4.67
CA VAL A 47 -11.17 13.11 3.57
C VAL A 47 -12.64 13.32 3.25
N ARG A 48 -13.07 14.59 3.32
CA ARG A 48 -14.44 14.96 3.02
C ARG A 48 -14.73 14.88 1.51
N ILE A 49 -15.90 14.38 1.16
CA ILE A 49 -16.45 14.52 -0.19
C ILE A 49 -16.76 16.01 -0.40
N LYS A 50 -16.54 16.49 -1.62
CA LYS A 50 -16.81 17.86 -2.00
C LYS A 50 -18.29 18.21 -1.69
N GLU A 51 -18.49 19.34 -1.03
CA GLU A 51 -19.82 19.84 -0.73
C GLU A 51 -20.71 19.90 -1.98
N ARG A 52 -21.93 19.41 -1.87
CA ARG A 52 -22.93 19.22 -2.92
C ARG A 52 -22.64 18.07 -3.91
N ASP A 53 -21.62 17.25 -3.65
CA ASP A 53 -21.33 16.04 -4.43
C ASP A 53 -21.63 14.76 -3.65
N GLU A 54 -22.05 14.85 -2.38
CA GLU A 54 -22.31 13.73 -1.47
C GLU A 54 -23.39 12.79 -2.02
N TRP A 55 -24.42 13.33 -2.64
CA TRP A 55 -25.53 12.59 -3.24
C TRP A 55 -25.09 11.60 -4.33
N LYS A 56 -23.95 11.87 -5.00
CA LYS A 56 -23.39 10.97 -6.04
C LYS A 56 -22.96 9.62 -5.48
N ALA A 57 -22.60 9.60 -4.21
CA ALA A 57 -22.20 8.38 -3.51
C ALA A 57 -23.29 7.86 -2.55
N ALA A 58 -24.51 8.37 -2.69
CA ALA A 58 -25.65 7.97 -1.86
C ALA A 58 -25.92 6.47 -1.93
N PHE A 59 -26.41 5.91 -0.86
CA PHE A 59 -26.71 4.50 -0.73
C PHE A 59 -27.99 4.23 0.03
N THR A 60 -28.58 3.08 -0.23
CA THR A 60 -29.83 2.65 0.41
C THR A 60 -29.56 1.57 1.44
N THR A 61 -30.23 1.68 2.57
CA THR A 61 -30.31 0.63 3.59
C THR A 61 -31.76 0.31 3.90
N LEU A 62 -32.00 -0.65 4.80
CA LEU A 62 -33.34 -0.92 5.30
C LEU A 62 -33.94 0.28 6.09
N GLU A 63 -33.09 1.19 6.58
CA GLU A 63 -33.47 2.36 7.35
C GLU A 63 -33.68 3.61 6.49
N GLY A 64 -33.33 3.55 5.19
CA GLY A 64 -33.52 4.66 4.25
C GLY A 64 -32.32 4.96 3.37
N PHE A 65 -32.33 6.17 2.81
CA PHE A 65 -31.26 6.69 1.96
C PHE A 65 -30.27 7.50 2.79
N PHE A 66 -28.98 7.32 2.52
CA PHE A 66 -27.91 8.03 3.21
C PHE A 66 -26.90 8.58 2.20
N GLU A 67 -26.38 9.74 2.49
CA GLU A 67 -25.31 10.38 1.73
C GLU A 67 -24.03 10.39 2.58
N PRO A 68 -22.93 9.78 2.12
CA PRO A 68 -21.69 9.82 2.87
C PRO A 68 -21.04 11.19 2.76
N MET A 69 -20.60 11.73 3.87
CA MET A 69 -19.91 13.03 3.90
C MET A 69 -18.39 12.89 3.66
N VAL A 70 -17.87 11.70 3.77
CA VAL A 70 -16.43 11.41 3.66
C VAL A 70 -16.17 10.33 2.63
N MET A 71 -14.95 10.30 2.07
CA MET A 71 -14.54 9.24 1.18
C MET A 71 -14.44 7.90 1.92
N PHE A 72 -14.60 6.81 1.20
CA PHE A 72 -14.45 5.45 1.74
C PHE A 72 -13.96 4.48 0.66
N PHE A 73 -13.74 3.25 1.09
CA PHE A 73 -13.29 2.19 0.20
C PHE A 73 -14.30 1.91 -0.93
N GLY A 74 -13.78 1.70 -2.14
CA GLY A 74 -14.60 1.40 -3.31
C GLY A 74 -14.76 2.55 -4.31
N LEU A 75 -14.55 3.81 -3.90
CA LEU A 75 -14.51 4.94 -4.83
C LEU A 75 -13.19 4.96 -5.60
N THR A 76 -13.26 5.07 -6.93
CA THR A 76 -12.09 4.95 -7.82
C THR A 76 -10.99 6.00 -7.54
N ASN A 77 -11.37 7.20 -7.11
CA ASN A 77 -10.43 8.31 -6.89
C ASN A 77 -9.90 8.39 -5.45
N SER A 78 -10.43 7.61 -4.50
CA SER A 78 -10.01 7.69 -3.10
C SER A 78 -8.51 7.47 -2.90
N PRO A 79 -7.86 6.47 -3.51
CA PRO A 79 -6.42 6.27 -3.35
C PRO A 79 -5.59 7.45 -3.84
N ALA A 80 -5.90 7.97 -5.03
CA ALA A 80 -5.19 9.09 -5.64
C ALA A 80 -5.35 10.39 -4.83
N MET A 81 -6.56 10.68 -4.37
CA MET A 81 -6.84 11.86 -3.55
C MET A 81 -6.14 11.79 -2.19
N PHE A 82 -6.19 10.64 -1.53
CA PHE A 82 -5.55 10.45 -0.24
C PHE A 82 -4.02 10.53 -0.34
N GLN A 83 -3.43 9.91 -1.37
CA GLN A 83 -1.99 10.00 -1.61
C GLN A 83 -1.55 11.45 -1.89
N ALA A 84 -2.33 12.20 -2.67
CA ALA A 84 -2.05 13.61 -2.93
C ALA A 84 -2.04 14.44 -1.65
N MET A 85 -3.02 14.23 -0.77
CA MET A 85 -3.09 14.88 0.54
C MET A 85 -1.87 14.53 1.41
N MET A 86 -1.51 13.26 1.50
CA MET A 86 -0.35 12.82 2.29
C MET A 86 0.96 13.38 1.74
N ASN A 87 1.12 13.41 0.42
CA ASN A 87 2.29 14.00 -0.20
C ASN A 87 2.37 15.52 0.02
N GLU A 88 1.25 16.23 0.07
CA GLU A 88 1.23 17.66 0.40
C GLU A 88 1.61 17.89 1.86
N LEU A 89 1.00 17.15 2.77
CA LEU A 89 1.20 17.26 4.21
C LEU A 89 2.65 16.99 4.64
N LEU A 90 3.29 15.99 4.03
CA LEU A 90 4.62 15.51 4.40
C LEU A 90 5.68 15.84 3.34
N ARG A 91 5.43 16.74 2.40
CA ARG A 91 6.25 17.02 1.21
C ARG A 91 7.73 17.21 1.52
N ASP A 92 8.05 18.12 2.41
CA ASP A 92 9.43 18.45 2.77
C ASP A 92 10.11 17.28 3.50
N LEU A 93 9.38 16.52 4.33
CA LEU A 93 9.91 15.35 5.03
C LEU A 93 10.16 14.19 4.05
N ILE A 94 9.27 13.99 3.08
CA ILE A 94 9.45 13.00 2.02
C ILE A 94 10.67 13.33 1.16
N ASN A 95 10.88 14.60 0.84
CA ASN A 95 12.05 15.06 0.08
C ASN A 95 13.38 14.82 0.80
N THR A 96 13.38 14.60 2.12
CA THR A 96 14.60 14.20 2.85
C THR A 96 14.95 12.73 2.67
N GLU A 97 14.09 11.94 2.01
CA GLU A 97 14.19 10.48 1.88
C GLU A 97 14.15 9.72 3.21
N LYS A 98 13.81 10.39 4.32
CA LYS A 98 13.70 9.80 5.66
C LYS A 98 12.28 9.43 6.02
N VAL A 99 11.30 9.96 5.31
CA VAL A 99 9.88 9.66 5.45
C VAL A 99 9.35 9.19 4.10
N ALA A 100 8.53 8.16 4.12
CA ALA A 100 7.73 7.77 2.95
C ALA A 100 6.30 7.51 3.39
N ALA A 101 5.35 7.88 2.54
CA ALA A 101 3.94 7.62 2.73
C ALA A 101 3.38 6.88 1.51
N PHE A 102 2.68 5.79 1.76
CA PHE A 102 1.96 5.05 0.75
C PHE A 102 0.53 4.83 1.24
N ILE A 103 -0.36 5.68 0.74
CA ILE A 103 -1.74 5.76 1.20
C ILE A 103 -1.76 5.99 2.73
N ASP A 104 -2.29 5.03 3.52
CA ASP A 104 -2.44 5.11 4.98
C ASP A 104 -1.24 4.56 5.77
N ASP A 105 -0.24 3.98 5.08
CA ASP A 105 1.01 3.49 5.66
C ASP A 105 2.11 4.56 5.59
N ILE A 106 2.66 4.98 6.72
CA ILE A 106 3.79 5.91 6.81
C ILE A 106 4.98 5.18 7.42
N ILE A 107 6.17 5.38 6.84
CA ILE A 107 7.43 4.88 7.40
C ILE A 107 8.41 6.04 7.62
N VAL A 108 9.01 6.06 8.81
CA VAL A 108 10.12 6.94 9.18
C VAL A 108 11.37 6.10 9.37
N ARG A 109 12.51 6.58 8.85
CA ARG A 109 13.77 5.84 8.84
C ARG A 109 14.97 6.77 9.05
N THR A 110 15.85 6.43 9.97
CA THR A 110 17.02 7.25 10.32
C THR A 110 18.21 6.39 10.68
N GLU A 111 19.37 7.05 10.83
CA GLU A 111 20.61 6.41 11.31
C GLU A 111 20.70 6.41 12.84
N THR A 112 20.20 7.48 13.48
CA THR A 112 20.29 7.68 14.93
C THR A 112 18.92 7.78 15.57
N GLU A 113 18.85 7.46 16.87
CA GLU A 113 17.60 7.53 17.62
C GLU A 113 17.18 8.98 17.92
N GLU A 114 18.15 9.89 18.15
CA GLU A 114 17.85 11.29 18.43
C GLU A 114 17.20 12.00 17.22
N GLU A 115 17.72 11.71 16.02
CA GLU A 115 17.12 12.19 14.79
C GLU A 115 15.74 11.58 14.58
N HIS A 116 15.61 10.29 14.90
CA HIS A 116 14.37 9.54 14.74
C HIS A 116 13.25 10.14 15.59
N ASP A 117 13.52 10.42 16.86
CA ASP A 117 12.55 11.00 17.77
C ASP A 117 12.04 12.36 17.31
N LYS A 118 12.93 13.22 16.86
CA LYS A 118 12.55 14.53 16.31
C LYS A 118 11.67 14.40 15.08
N LEU A 119 12.03 13.50 14.17
CA LEU A 119 11.31 13.31 12.92
C LEU A 119 9.94 12.66 13.13
N VAL A 120 9.86 11.66 14.00
CA VAL A 120 8.59 11.03 14.38
C VAL A 120 7.66 12.02 15.06
N ALA A 121 8.19 12.83 16.00
CA ALA A 121 7.41 13.88 16.66
C ALA A 121 6.86 14.91 15.65
N GLU A 122 7.66 15.30 14.66
CA GLU A 122 7.24 16.23 13.62
C GLU A 122 6.14 15.62 12.71
N VAL A 123 6.28 14.35 12.32
CA VAL A 123 5.24 13.65 11.56
C VAL A 123 3.94 13.61 12.36
N ILE A 124 3.99 13.22 13.64
CA ILE A 124 2.80 13.13 14.50
C ILE A 124 2.15 14.52 14.66
N ARG A 125 2.94 15.57 14.91
CA ARG A 125 2.43 16.95 15.03
C ARG A 125 1.64 17.35 13.79
N ARG A 126 2.17 17.09 12.59
CA ARG A 126 1.47 17.42 11.33
C ARG A 126 0.20 16.62 11.13
N LEU A 127 0.23 15.35 11.50
CA LEU A 127 -0.97 14.53 11.46
C LEU A 127 -2.06 15.08 12.38
N GLU A 128 -1.72 15.39 13.63
CA GLU A 128 -2.64 15.96 14.62
C GLU A 128 -3.21 17.32 14.20
N GLU A 129 -2.40 18.20 13.62
CA GLU A 129 -2.84 19.50 13.09
C GLU A 129 -3.83 19.39 11.92
N ASN A 130 -3.91 18.22 11.30
CA ASN A 130 -4.84 17.93 10.20
C ASN A 130 -5.88 16.86 10.56
N ASP A 131 -6.14 16.66 11.86
CA ASP A 131 -7.13 15.71 12.39
C ASP A 131 -6.90 14.26 11.93
N LEU A 132 -5.65 13.90 11.64
CA LEU A 132 -5.25 12.55 11.26
C LEU A 132 -4.64 11.82 12.46
N TYR A 133 -5.17 10.65 12.77
CA TYR A 133 -4.74 9.86 13.93
C TYR A 133 -4.22 8.51 13.51
N VAL A 134 -3.22 8.03 14.23
CA VAL A 134 -2.65 6.68 14.02
C VAL A 134 -3.41 5.62 14.81
N LYS A 135 -3.29 4.36 14.41
CA LYS A 135 -3.74 3.18 15.16
C LYS A 135 -2.56 2.63 15.97
N PRO A 136 -2.45 2.93 17.28
CA PRO A 136 -1.27 2.55 18.07
C PRO A 136 -0.97 1.05 18.02
N GLU A 137 -2.00 0.20 18.00
CA GLU A 137 -1.89 -1.26 17.97
C GLU A 137 -1.31 -1.81 16.66
N LYS A 138 -1.35 -1.03 15.59
CA LYS A 138 -0.76 -1.37 14.29
C LYS A 138 0.58 -0.71 14.03
N CYS A 139 0.94 0.28 14.84
CA CYS A 139 2.20 0.98 14.72
C CYS A 139 3.36 0.14 15.27
N LYS A 140 4.53 0.35 14.71
CA LYS A 140 5.81 -0.21 15.20
C LYS A 140 6.76 0.95 15.41
N TRP A 141 7.20 1.11 16.65
CA TRP A 141 7.99 2.25 17.09
C TRP A 141 9.44 1.86 17.34
N LYS A 142 10.40 2.61 16.80
CA LYS A 142 11.84 2.44 17.04
C LYS A 142 12.34 1.00 16.91
N VAL A 143 11.95 0.32 15.85
CA VAL A 143 12.38 -1.05 15.60
C VAL A 143 13.54 -1.11 14.61
N ARG A 144 14.33 -2.17 14.67
CA ARG A 144 15.42 -2.41 13.70
C ARG A 144 14.93 -3.03 12.40
N GLU A 145 13.85 -3.78 12.45
CA GLU A 145 13.21 -4.39 11.28
C GLU A 145 11.70 -4.16 11.35
N VAL A 146 11.10 -3.86 10.20
CA VAL A 146 9.66 -3.59 10.12
C VAL A 146 9.06 -4.11 8.82
N GLY A 147 7.87 -4.70 8.92
CA GLY A 147 7.07 -5.06 7.74
C GLY A 147 6.42 -3.82 7.13
N PHE A 148 6.73 -3.54 5.87
CA PHE A 148 6.17 -2.42 5.12
C PHE A 148 5.95 -2.83 3.65
N LEU A 149 4.77 -2.55 3.10
CA LEU A 149 4.40 -2.91 1.73
C LEU A 149 4.74 -4.36 1.36
N ARG A 150 4.39 -5.30 2.25
CA ARG A 150 4.57 -6.76 2.07
C ARG A 150 6.02 -7.26 2.02
N VAL A 151 6.97 -6.45 2.46
CA VAL A 151 8.37 -6.83 2.63
C VAL A 151 8.84 -6.48 4.04
N VAL A 152 9.93 -7.05 4.49
CA VAL A 152 10.60 -6.69 5.73
C VAL A 152 11.80 -5.81 5.40
N ILE A 153 11.88 -4.67 6.03
CA ILE A 153 12.91 -3.67 5.86
C ILE A 153 13.77 -3.64 7.12
N GLY A 154 15.07 -3.63 6.96
CA GLY A 154 16.03 -3.56 8.06
C GLY A 154 17.39 -3.07 7.61
N PRO A 155 18.40 -3.03 8.53
CA PRO A 155 19.76 -2.57 8.24
C PRO A 155 20.49 -3.36 7.15
N GLU A 156 20.10 -4.61 6.92
CA GLU A 156 20.67 -5.48 5.88
C GLU A 156 19.94 -5.32 4.53
N GLY A 157 19.01 -4.36 4.42
CA GLY A 157 18.20 -4.11 3.25
C GLY A 157 16.79 -4.68 3.35
N ILE A 158 16.25 -5.08 2.20
CA ILE A 158 14.86 -5.53 2.06
C ILE A 158 14.82 -7.05 1.93
N LYS A 159 13.94 -7.69 2.68
CA LYS A 159 13.74 -9.15 2.70
C LYS A 159 12.27 -9.50 2.46
N MET A 160 12.01 -10.68 1.97
CA MET A 160 10.65 -11.24 1.94
C MET A 160 10.16 -11.57 3.35
N GLU A 161 8.87 -11.34 3.59
CA GLU A 161 8.22 -11.82 4.81
C GLU A 161 8.27 -13.36 4.87
N LYS A 162 8.66 -13.91 6.02
CA LYS A 162 8.80 -15.38 6.23
C LYS A 162 7.52 -16.14 5.85
N GLU A 163 6.35 -15.60 6.20
CA GLU A 163 5.07 -16.21 5.85
C GLU A 163 4.83 -16.27 4.34
N LYS A 164 5.32 -15.28 3.58
CA LYS A 164 5.19 -15.27 2.12
C LYS A 164 6.12 -16.29 1.48
N VAL A 165 7.34 -16.41 2.00
CA VAL A 165 8.27 -17.47 1.58
C VAL A 165 7.64 -18.83 1.82
N LYS A 166 7.09 -19.07 3.02
CA LYS A 166 6.38 -20.32 3.35
C LYS A 166 5.22 -20.59 2.38
N ARG A 167 4.39 -19.61 2.08
CA ARG A 167 3.28 -19.75 1.12
C ARG A 167 3.76 -20.13 -0.30
N VAL A 168 4.90 -19.61 -0.74
CA VAL A 168 5.49 -19.99 -2.04
C VAL A 168 5.98 -21.43 -2.00
N LEU A 169 6.65 -21.84 -0.93
CA LEU A 169 7.16 -23.22 -0.76
C LEU A 169 6.02 -24.25 -0.63
N GLU A 170 4.92 -23.89 0.01
CA GLU A 170 3.74 -24.74 0.21
C GLU A 170 2.68 -24.57 -0.90
N TRP A 171 3.02 -23.89 -2.00
CA TRP A 171 2.06 -23.67 -3.08
C TRP A 171 1.63 -24.99 -3.71
N PRO A 172 0.33 -25.26 -3.81
CA PRO A 172 -0.15 -26.51 -4.37
C PRO A 172 0.23 -26.63 -5.84
N THR A 173 0.48 -27.86 -6.30
CA THR A 173 0.74 -28.13 -7.72
C THR A 173 -0.39 -27.60 -8.58
N PRO A 174 -0.11 -26.74 -9.57
CA PRO A 174 -1.13 -26.17 -10.44
C PRO A 174 -1.89 -27.27 -11.20
N LYS A 175 -3.21 -27.18 -11.28
CA LYS A 175 -4.08 -28.12 -11.98
C LYS A 175 -4.64 -27.55 -13.29
N CYS A 176 -4.46 -26.26 -13.53
CA CYS A 176 -4.93 -25.59 -14.75
C CYS A 176 -4.10 -24.31 -15.00
N VAL A 177 -4.24 -23.76 -16.21
CA VAL A 177 -3.57 -22.52 -16.64
C VAL A 177 -3.81 -21.37 -15.65
N LYS A 178 -5.03 -21.27 -15.11
CA LYS A 178 -5.39 -20.22 -14.14
C LYS A 178 -4.57 -20.32 -12.84
N ASP A 179 -4.24 -21.51 -12.40
CA ASP A 179 -3.44 -21.72 -11.18
C ASP A 179 -1.98 -21.32 -11.41
N VAL A 180 -1.43 -21.62 -12.60
CA VAL A 180 -0.10 -21.14 -13.01
C VAL A 180 -0.08 -19.62 -13.06
N GLN A 181 -1.09 -18.98 -13.63
CA GLN A 181 -1.19 -17.52 -13.69
C GLN A 181 -1.23 -16.89 -12.29
N LYS A 182 -1.96 -17.48 -11.34
CA LYS A 182 -2.00 -17.03 -9.94
C LYS A 182 -0.63 -17.15 -9.28
N PHE A 183 0.05 -18.28 -9.47
CA PHE A 183 1.40 -18.49 -8.94
C PHE A 183 2.40 -17.49 -9.53
N LEU A 184 2.41 -17.35 -10.87
CA LEU A 184 3.28 -16.38 -11.55
C LEU A 184 3.01 -14.94 -11.09
N GLY A 185 1.75 -14.56 -10.87
CA GLY A 185 1.38 -13.26 -10.33
C GLY A 185 1.99 -13.00 -8.94
N LEU A 186 1.93 -13.99 -8.05
CA LEU A 186 2.55 -13.91 -6.73
C LEU A 186 4.08 -13.88 -6.84
N ALA A 187 4.66 -14.81 -7.60
CA ALA A 187 6.11 -14.92 -7.76
C ALA A 187 6.73 -13.67 -8.40
N ASN A 188 6.05 -13.07 -9.38
CA ASN A 188 6.51 -11.87 -10.06
C ASN A 188 6.60 -10.65 -9.12
N TYR A 189 5.75 -10.56 -8.10
CA TYR A 189 5.86 -9.50 -7.09
C TYR A 189 7.20 -9.57 -6.33
N TYR A 190 7.71 -10.79 -6.10
CA TYR A 190 8.95 -11.04 -5.38
C TYR A 190 10.15 -11.30 -6.31
N ARG A 191 10.00 -11.06 -7.63
CA ARG A 191 11.05 -11.37 -8.64
C ARG A 191 12.41 -10.78 -8.33
N GLN A 192 12.45 -9.62 -7.69
CA GLN A 192 13.70 -8.93 -7.31
C GLN A 192 14.53 -9.71 -6.28
N PHE A 193 13.91 -10.60 -5.50
CA PHE A 193 14.58 -11.43 -4.49
C PHE A 193 15.00 -12.80 -5.03
N ILE A 194 14.69 -13.10 -6.30
CA ILE A 194 14.95 -14.41 -6.90
C ILE A 194 15.96 -14.24 -8.04
N GLN A 195 17.20 -14.68 -7.80
CA GLN A 195 18.23 -14.62 -8.83
C GLN A 195 17.84 -15.48 -10.02
N GLY A 196 17.95 -14.92 -11.24
CA GLY A 196 17.61 -15.62 -12.46
C GLY A 196 16.13 -15.93 -12.65
N PHE A 197 15.22 -15.19 -11.97
CA PHE A 197 13.78 -15.41 -12.01
C PHE A 197 13.22 -15.63 -13.41
N THR A 198 13.64 -14.84 -14.39
CA THR A 198 13.15 -14.94 -15.78
C THR A 198 13.42 -16.32 -16.38
N SER A 199 14.61 -16.87 -16.16
CA SER A 199 14.98 -18.19 -16.67
C SER A 199 14.22 -19.30 -15.95
N ILE A 200 14.06 -19.19 -14.63
CA ILE A 200 13.31 -20.15 -13.81
C ILE A 200 11.82 -20.14 -14.16
N ALA A 201 11.22 -18.96 -14.36
CA ALA A 201 9.80 -18.82 -14.63
C ALA A 201 9.42 -19.07 -16.10
N ARG A 202 10.39 -19.10 -17.03
CA ARG A 202 10.14 -19.28 -18.47
C ARG A 202 9.31 -20.52 -18.81
N PRO A 203 9.59 -21.73 -18.29
CA PRO A 203 8.75 -22.90 -18.59
C PRO A 203 7.28 -22.70 -18.18
N LEU A 204 7.04 -22.07 -17.02
CA LEU A 204 5.68 -21.77 -16.55
C LEU A 204 4.98 -20.73 -17.45
N HIS A 205 5.71 -19.70 -17.91
CA HIS A 205 5.17 -18.76 -18.88
C HIS A 205 4.82 -19.42 -20.22
N ASP A 206 5.57 -20.44 -20.63
CA ASP A 206 5.29 -21.17 -21.85
C ASP A 206 4.02 -22.02 -21.74
N THR A 207 3.65 -22.52 -20.55
CA THR A 207 2.43 -23.30 -20.36
C THR A 207 1.14 -22.45 -20.39
N VAL A 208 1.23 -21.13 -20.19
CA VAL A 208 0.06 -20.21 -20.19
C VAL A 208 -0.21 -19.57 -21.55
N LYS A 209 0.57 -19.88 -22.60
CA LYS A 209 0.35 -19.39 -23.96
C LYS A 209 -0.92 -20.00 -24.55
N LYS A 210 -1.67 -19.17 -25.32
CA LYS A 210 -2.99 -19.55 -25.88
C LYS A 210 -2.97 -20.81 -26.75
N ASP A 211 -1.84 -21.11 -27.40
CA ASP A 211 -1.73 -22.19 -28.40
C ASP A 211 -1.18 -23.50 -27.83
N ARG A 212 -1.03 -23.59 -26.50
CA ARG A 212 -0.58 -24.83 -25.86
C ARG A 212 -1.71 -25.52 -25.12
N LYS A 213 -1.82 -26.85 -25.36
CA LYS A 213 -2.67 -27.71 -24.53
C LYS A 213 -2.05 -27.80 -23.13
N TRP A 214 -2.92 -27.80 -22.14
CA TRP A 214 -2.54 -28.08 -20.75
C TRP A 214 -2.17 -29.55 -20.60
N GLU A 215 -0.94 -29.84 -20.23
CA GLU A 215 -0.41 -31.17 -19.91
C GLU A 215 0.22 -31.17 -18.54
#